data_795b06d308729dfc9c9df28123de55a2
#
_entry.id   795b06d308729dfc9c9df28123de55a2
#
_cell.length_a   1.000
_cell.length_b   1.000
_cell.length_c   1.000
_cell.angle_alpha   90.00
_cell.angle_beta   90.00
_cell.angle_gamma   90.00
#
_symmetry.space_group_name_H-M   'P 1'
#
loop_
_entity.id
_entity.type
_entity.pdbx_description
1 polymer ?
#
loop_
_entity_poly.entity_id
_entity_poly.type
_entity_poly.pdbx_seq_one_letter_code
_entity_poly.pdbx_strand_id
1 'polypeptide(L)'
;MATSFIGRDMAVDLGTANTLVYVRGKGIVLDEPSVVAMNTTTGEVLAVGYEAKRMIGRTPDNITAIRPLKDGVIADFEATEQMLRYFIQQVHRRRYFAKPRMVICVPSGITAVEQRAVKEAGYQAGARRVYIVEEPMAAAIGAGLPVHEATGNMIVDVGGGTTEVAVISLGGIVTSMSVRTAGDDLDQAIIAWMKKEYSLMLGERTAEEMKMTLGSAFPLPTEPEAEIRGRDMVSGLPRTVVISSAEVRQALEEPLHNIVDAVRSTLDQTPPELAGDIMDRGIVLTGGGALLRGLDERLRHETGMPVHVAEDPLSSVAFGAGKCVEEFEALQQVLVSDRRRF
;
A
#
# COMPACT_ATOMS: atom_id res chain seq x y z
N MET A 1 -21.15 -20.91 30.21
CA MET A 1 -20.56 -20.34 28.96
C MET A 1 -19.84 -19.08 29.36
N ALA A 2 -18.50 -19.13 29.45
CA ALA A 2 -17.70 -17.92 29.70
C ALA A 2 -17.77 -17.07 28.43
N THR A 3 -18.54 -15.99 28.45
CA THR A 3 -18.54 -14.98 27.38
C THR A 3 -17.16 -14.31 27.38
N SER A 4 -16.34 -14.77 26.44
CA SER A 4 -14.99 -14.28 26.22
C SER A 4 -14.99 -12.75 26.03
N PHE A 5 -14.40 -12.04 26.97
CA PHE A 5 -14.02 -10.62 26.83
C PHE A 5 -12.91 -10.39 25.80
N ILE A 6 -12.49 -11.44 25.13
CA ILE A 6 -11.46 -11.44 24.09
C ILE A 6 -12.11 -10.93 22.81
N GLY A 7 -11.64 -9.82 22.30
CA GLY A 7 -12.00 -9.31 20.97
C GLY A 7 -11.66 -10.34 19.89
N ARG A 8 -12.30 -10.23 18.72
CA ARG A 8 -11.94 -11.08 17.59
C ARG A 8 -10.56 -10.67 17.08
N ASP A 9 -9.71 -11.64 16.86
CA ASP A 9 -8.40 -11.41 16.28
C ASP A 9 -8.55 -10.78 14.89
N MET A 10 -7.63 -9.90 14.54
CA MET A 10 -7.71 -9.09 13.33
C MET A 10 -6.34 -8.92 12.69
N ALA A 11 -6.31 -8.73 11.38
CA ALA A 11 -5.16 -8.27 10.65
C ALA A 11 -5.41 -6.86 10.12
N VAL A 12 -4.35 -6.07 10.04
CA VAL A 12 -4.37 -4.71 9.53
C VAL A 12 -3.27 -4.57 8.49
N ASP A 13 -3.69 -4.33 7.27
CA ASP A 13 -2.83 -3.81 6.23
C ASP A 13 -2.78 -2.29 6.40
N LEU A 14 -1.67 -1.81 6.99
CA LEU A 14 -1.50 -0.41 7.37
C LEU A 14 -0.80 0.35 6.25
N GLY A 15 -1.46 0.49 5.10
CA GLY A 15 -0.89 1.11 3.92
C GLY A 15 -0.87 2.64 3.96
N THR A 16 0.05 3.25 3.20
CA THR A 16 0.18 4.71 3.06
C THR A 16 -1.09 5.36 2.48
N ALA A 17 -1.67 4.75 1.46
CA ALA A 17 -2.88 5.27 0.80
C ALA A 17 -4.17 4.81 1.49
N ASN A 18 -4.30 3.50 1.74
CA ASN A 18 -5.48 2.87 2.33
C ASN A 18 -5.07 1.93 3.47
N THR A 19 -5.94 1.80 4.46
CA THR A 19 -5.86 0.79 5.52
C THR A 19 -7.00 -0.20 5.35
N LEU A 20 -6.66 -1.48 5.25
CA LEU A 20 -7.63 -2.58 5.21
C LEU A 20 -7.60 -3.37 6.51
N VAL A 21 -8.77 -3.76 7.00
CA VAL A 21 -8.90 -4.55 8.22
C VAL A 21 -9.63 -5.86 7.94
N TYR A 22 -8.92 -6.95 8.16
CA TYR A 22 -9.45 -8.31 8.13
C TYR A 22 -9.79 -8.78 9.54
N VAL A 23 -10.93 -9.41 9.73
CA VAL A 23 -11.36 -9.95 11.02
C VAL A 23 -11.59 -11.45 10.92
N ARG A 24 -11.02 -12.19 11.86
CA ARG A 24 -11.14 -13.64 11.94
C ARG A 24 -12.60 -14.11 11.81
N GLY A 25 -12.86 -14.97 10.82
CA GLY A 25 -14.16 -15.52 10.52
C GLY A 25 -15.15 -14.53 9.90
N LYS A 26 -14.69 -13.36 9.40
CA LYS A 26 -15.55 -12.38 8.72
C LYS A 26 -14.96 -11.86 7.40
N GLY A 27 -13.67 -12.08 7.14
CA GLY A 27 -12.99 -11.48 6.00
C GLY A 27 -12.64 -10.02 6.20
N ILE A 28 -12.42 -9.30 5.11
CA ILE A 28 -12.20 -7.85 5.11
C ILE A 28 -13.50 -7.16 5.50
N VAL A 29 -13.45 -6.37 6.56
CA VAL A 29 -14.62 -5.67 7.15
C VAL A 29 -14.50 -4.16 7.06
N LEU A 30 -13.33 -3.65 6.65
CA LEU A 30 -13.05 -2.23 6.54
C LEU A 30 -11.98 -2.04 5.48
N ASP A 31 -12.22 -1.07 4.60
CA ASP A 31 -11.30 -0.53 3.60
C ASP A 31 -11.50 0.97 3.60
N GLU A 32 -10.54 1.70 4.14
CA GLU A 32 -10.62 3.14 4.36
C GLU A 32 -9.30 3.82 3.96
N PRO A 33 -9.36 5.01 3.38
CA PRO A 33 -8.16 5.83 3.20
C PRO A 33 -7.42 6.08 4.51
N SER A 34 -6.10 6.01 4.47
CA SER A 34 -5.22 6.31 5.62
C SER A 34 -5.11 7.83 5.81
N VAL A 35 -6.21 8.47 6.18
CA VAL A 35 -6.33 9.92 6.38
C VAL A 35 -7.04 10.22 7.68
N VAL A 36 -6.54 11.20 8.42
CA VAL A 36 -7.13 11.70 9.67
C VAL A 36 -7.31 13.21 9.56
N ALA A 37 -8.50 13.70 9.86
CA ALA A 37 -8.78 15.11 9.99
C ALA A 37 -8.83 15.51 11.48
N MET A 38 -8.04 16.49 11.87
CA MET A 38 -7.85 16.91 13.24
C MET A 38 -8.03 18.41 13.39
N ASN A 39 -8.55 18.82 14.53
CA ASN A 39 -8.52 20.22 14.95
C ASN A 39 -7.11 20.57 15.42
N THR A 40 -6.46 21.56 14.80
CA THR A 40 -5.07 21.96 15.08
C THR A 40 -4.87 22.56 16.44
N THR A 41 -5.95 23.09 17.06
CA THR A 41 -5.89 23.77 18.36
C THR A 41 -6.12 22.79 19.51
N THR A 42 -7.06 21.85 19.36
CA THR A 42 -7.47 20.92 20.43
C THR A 42 -6.85 19.54 20.31
N GLY A 43 -6.28 19.17 19.15
CA GLY A 43 -5.82 17.82 18.86
C GLY A 43 -6.96 16.80 18.66
N GLU A 44 -8.23 17.26 18.65
CA GLU A 44 -9.38 16.38 18.52
C GLU A 44 -9.51 15.84 17.11
N VAL A 45 -9.70 14.51 16.98
CA VAL A 45 -9.99 13.84 15.70
C VAL A 45 -11.43 14.12 15.30
N LEU A 46 -11.60 14.74 14.14
CA LEU A 46 -12.90 15.12 13.59
C LEU A 46 -13.44 14.07 12.61
N ALA A 47 -12.56 13.44 11.84
CA ALA A 47 -12.90 12.42 10.88
C ALA A 47 -11.73 11.49 10.59
N VAL A 48 -12.03 10.27 10.13
CA VAL A 48 -11.04 9.27 9.71
C VAL A 48 -11.53 8.63 8.40
N GLY A 49 -10.60 8.20 7.55
CA GLY A 49 -10.92 7.47 6.33
C GLY A 49 -11.52 8.35 5.24
N TYR A 50 -12.55 7.87 4.57
CA TYR A 50 -13.21 8.57 3.45
C TYR A 50 -13.69 9.98 3.81
N GLU A 51 -14.25 10.16 4.99
CA GLU A 51 -14.72 11.48 5.44
C GLU A 51 -13.53 12.46 5.56
N ALA A 52 -12.41 12.03 6.11
CA ALA A 52 -11.21 12.84 6.21
C ALA A 52 -10.58 13.09 4.82
N LYS A 53 -10.53 12.08 3.93
CA LYS A 53 -10.01 12.23 2.54
C LYS A 53 -10.78 13.33 1.77
N ARG A 54 -12.08 13.44 1.96
CA ARG A 54 -12.91 14.49 1.32
C ARG A 54 -12.56 15.90 1.78
N MET A 55 -11.90 16.04 2.93
CA MET A 55 -11.51 17.32 3.51
C MET A 55 -10.15 17.82 3.00
N ILE A 56 -9.32 16.95 2.40
CA ILE A 56 -8.01 17.34 1.88
C ILE A 56 -8.14 18.52 0.89
N GLY A 57 -7.35 19.58 1.12
CA GLY A 57 -7.34 20.79 0.29
C GLY A 57 -8.59 21.67 0.42
N ARG A 58 -9.47 21.41 1.42
CA ARG A 58 -10.74 22.13 1.63
C ARG A 58 -10.96 22.56 3.08
N THR A 59 -9.96 22.43 3.93
CA THR A 59 -10.04 22.73 5.35
C THR A 59 -9.74 24.21 5.65
N PRO A 60 -10.42 24.82 6.61
CA PRO A 60 -10.00 26.11 7.18
C PRO A 60 -8.73 25.93 8.04
N ASP A 61 -8.09 27.03 8.43
CA ASP A 61 -6.80 27.03 9.14
C ASP A 61 -6.77 26.24 10.46
N ASN A 62 -7.91 26.11 11.12
CA ASN A 62 -8.02 25.39 12.38
C ASN A 62 -8.28 23.88 12.23
N ILE A 63 -8.37 23.38 10.99
CA ILE A 63 -8.53 21.95 10.69
C ILE A 63 -7.46 21.54 9.69
N THR A 64 -6.81 20.41 9.98
CA THR A 64 -5.88 19.78 9.05
C THR A 64 -6.32 18.36 8.73
N ALA A 65 -6.23 17.96 7.46
CA ALA A 65 -6.39 16.57 7.04
C ALA A 65 -5.01 16.05 6.61
N ILE A 66 -4.51 15.06 7.33
CA ILE A 66 -3.15 14.53 7.18
C ILE A 66 -3.18 13.04 6.83
N ARG A 67 -2.12 12.59 6.16
CA ARG A 67 -1.80 11.17 5.98
C ARG A 67 -0.81 10.78 7.08
N PRO A 68 -1.21 9.96 8.07
CA PRO A 68 -0.35 9.61 9.20
C PRO A 68 0.78 8.67 8.81
N LEU A 69 0.69 8.07 7.62
CA LEU A 69 1.70 7.20 7.04
C LEU A 69 2.27 7.85 5.79
N LYS A 70 3.57 7.74 5.60
CA LYS A 70 4.28 8.20 4.41
C LYS A 70 5.40 7.22 4.08
N ASP A 71 5.54 6.90 2.79
CA ASP A 71 6.59 6.01 2.31
C ASP A 71 6.66 4.68 3.09
N GLY A 72 5.49 4.12 3.44
CA GLY A 72 5.36 2.87 4.19
C GLY A 72 5.66 2.95 5.69
N VAL A 73 5.94 4.13 6.23
CA VAL A 73 6.29 4.30 7.65
C VAL A 73 5.38 5.30 8.37
N ILE A 74 5.36 5.22 9.70
CA ILE A 74 4.62 6.17 10.53
C ILE A 74 5.31 7.53 10.48
N ALA A 75 4.64 8.51 9.88
CA ALA A 75 5.06 9.91 9.84
C ALA A 75 4.49 10.70 11.04
N ASP A 76 3.29 10.36 11.47
CA ASP A 76 2.64 10.93 12.66
C ASP A 76 2.12 9.81 13.56
N PHE A 77 2.78 9.65 14.70
CA PHE A 77 2.47 8.55 15.64
C PHE A 77 1.10 8.72 16.29
N GLU A 78 0.76 9.92 16.71
CA GLU A 78 -0.49 10.20 17.41
C GLU A 78 -1.70 10.00 16.48
N ALA A 79 -1.61 10.53 15.27
CA ALA A 79 -2.65 10.34 14.27
C ALA A 79 -2.79 8.86 13.85
N THR A 80 -1.68 8.10 13.75
CA THR A 80 -1.72 6.66 13.46
C THR A 80 -2.41 5.89 14.59
N GLU A 81 -2.07 6.18 15.85
CA GLU A 81 -2.68 5.55 17.03
C GLU A 81 -4.19 5.83 17.06
N GLN A 82 -4.61 7.07 16.85
CA GLN A 82 -6.02 7.45 16.81
C GLN A 82 -6.77 6.78 15.66
N MET A 83 -6.16 6.68 14.49
CA MET A 83 -6.71 5.97 13.34
C MET A 83 -6.91 4.47 13.64
N LEU A 84 -5.90 3.79 14.17
CA LEU A 84 -6.00 2.38 14.57
C LEU A 84 -7.06 2.17 15.66
N ARG A 85 -7.12 3.05 16.64
CA ARG A 85 -8.14 3.02 17.70
C ARG A 85 -9.55 3.15 17.14
N TYR A 86 -9.74 4.09 16.19
CA TYR A 86 -11.00 4.24 15.48
C TYR A 86 -11.40 2.96 14.76
N PHE A 87 -10.49 2.30 14.03
CA PHE A 87 -10.78 1.07 13.31
C PHE A 87 -11.10 -0.09 14.26
N ILE A 88 -10.37 -0.25 15.37
CA ILE A 88 -10.68 -1.25 16.40
C ILE A 88 -12.10 -1.04 16.94
N GLN A 89 -12.50 0.19 17.21
CA GLN A 89 -13.83 0.53 17.71
C GLN A 89 -14.92 0.23 16.66
N GLN A 90 -14.70 0.57 15.39
CA GLN A 90 -15.64 0.27 14.31
C GLN A 90 -15.89 -1.25 14.17
N VAL A 91 -14.84 -2.04 14.24
CA VAL A 91 -14.90 -3.51 14.15
C VAL A 91 -15.63 -4.14 15.35
N HIS A 92 -15.46 -3.55 16.55
CA HIS A 92 -15.94 -4.09 17.81
C HIS A 92 -17.10 -3.29 18.44
N ARG A 93 -17.94 -2.63 17.64
CA ARG A 93 -19.03 -1.68 18.02
C ARG A 93 -19.85 -2.01 19.27
N ARG A 94 -19.91 -3.28 19.71
CA ARG A 94 -20.65 -3.73 20.88
C ARG A 94 -19.79 -4.19 22.07
N ARG A 95 -18.47 -4.06 22.00
CA ARG A 95 -17.52 -4.57 22.99
C ARG A 95 -16.48 -3.54 23.34
N TYR A 96 -16.84 -2.59 24.20
CA TYR A 96 -15.98 -1.50 24.69
C TYR A 96 -14.64 -1.97 25.27
N PHE A 97 -14.54 -3.24 25.70
CA PHE A 97 -13.33 -3.82 26.30
C PHE A 97 -12.71 -4.93 25.45
N ALA A 98 -13.04 -4.96 24.14
CA ALA A 98 -12.44 -5.94 23.25
C ALA A 98 -10.95 -5.63 23.07
N LYS A 99 -10.08 -6.56 23.46
CA LYS A 99 -8.63 -6.49 23.25
C LYS A 99 -8.22 -7.55 22.23
N PRO A 100 -8.19 -7.25 20.91
CA PRO A 100 -7.84 -8.22 19.90
C PRO A 100 -6.35 -8.57 19.92
N ARG A 101 -6.00 -9.78 19.44
CA ARG A 101 -4.69 -10.02 18.86
C ARG A 101 -4.69 -9.39 17.47
N MET A 102 -3.61 -8.71 17.11
CA MET A 102 -3.48 -7.97 15.87
C MET A 102 -2.24 -8.43 15.11
N VAL A 103 -2.37 -8.70 13.82
CA VAL A 103 -1.26 -8.87 12.87
C VAL A 103 -1.23 -7.60 12.01
N ILE A 104 -0.09 -6.91 11.95
CA ILE A 104 0.06 -5.67 11.16
C ILE A 104 1.10 -5.92 10.07
N CYS A 105 0.78 -5.54 8.84
CA CYS A 105 1.69 -5.58 7.71
C CYS A 105 2.65 -4.39 7.77
N VAL A 106 3.89 -4.63 7.36
CA VAL A 106 4.94 -3.61 7.28
C VAL A 106 5.82 -3.86 6.06
N PRO A 107 6.42 -2.82 5.45
CA PRO A 107 7.40 -2.99 4.37
C PRO A 107 8.57 -3.87 4.77
N SER A 108 9.18 -4.58 3.81
CA SER A 108 10.33 -5.47 4.07
C SER A 108 11.59 -4.69 4.49
N GLY A 109 11.71 -3.43 4.03
CA GLY A 109 12.83 -2.54 4.36
C GLY A 109 12.70 -1.77 5.68
N ILE A 110 11.72 -2.09 6.54
CA ILE A 110 11.45 -1.36 7.78
C ILE A 110 12.59 -1.51 8.80
N THR A 111 12.97 -0.40 9.44
CA THR A 111 13.97 -0.41 10.52
C THR A 111 13.39 -0.97 11.82
N ALA A 112 14.27 -1.42 12.74
CA ALA A 112 13.85 -1.90 14.06
C ALA A 112 13.12 -0.82 14.90
N VAL A 113 13.44 0.47 14.67
CA VAL A 113 12.78 1.60 15.36
C VAL A 113 11.36 1.77 14.82
N GLU A 114 11.19 1.80 13.51
CA GLU A 114 9.89 1.92 12.84
C GLU A 114 8.98 0.71 13.17
N GLN A 115 9.56 -0.51 13.18
CA GLN A 115 8.85 -1.72 13.59
C GLN A 115 8.34 -1.62 15.03
N ARG A 116 9.15 -1.07 15.95
CA ARG A 116 8.74 -0.83 17.33
C ARG A 116 7.62 0.22 17.40
N ALA A 117 7.69 1.29 16.60
CA ALA A 117 6.64 2.30 16.55
C ALA A 117 5.30 1.71 16.10
N VAL A 118 5.30 0.85 15.08
CA VAL A 118 4.08 0.15 14.63
C VAL A 118 3.49 -0.74 15.74
N LYS A 119 4.34 -1.52 16.42
CA LYS A 119 3.88 -2.34 17.56
C LYS A 119 3.29 -1.50 18.68
N GLU A 120 3.98 -0.41 19.05
CA GLU A 120 3.54 0.50 20.10
C GLU A 120 2.21 1.16 19.76
N ALA A 121 2.04 1.67 18.53
CA ALA A 121 0.78 2.22 18.05
C ALA A 121 -0.37 1.20 18.15
N GLY A 122 -0.14 -0.05 17.77
CA GLY A 122 -1.12 -1.13 17.92
C GLY A 122 -1.48 -1.44 19.37
N TYR A 123 -0.52 -1.45 20.29
CA TYR A 123 -0.78 -1.63 21.73
C TYR A 123 -1.55 -0.46 22.33
N GLN A 124 -1.17 0.77 22.00
CA GLN A 124 -1.84 1.98 22.52
C GLN A 124 -3.25 2.12 21.93
N ALA A 125 -3.47 1.67 20.70
CA ALA A 125 -4.81 1.59 20.12
C ALA A 125 -5.73 0.54 20.79
N GLY A 126 -5.17 -0.35 21.63
CA GLY A 126 -5.95 -1.29 22.46
C GLY A 126 -5.77 -2.76 22.14
N ALA A 127 -4.83 -3.16 21.30
CA ALA A 127 -4.51 -4.56 21.06
C ALA A 127 -3.88 -5.22 22.30
N ARG A 128 -4.22 -6.51 22.57
CA ARG A 128 -3.58 -7.29 23.64
C ARG A 128 -2.24 -7.91 23.24
N ARG A 129 -2.07 -8.15 21.95
CA ARG A 129 -0.87 -8.70 21.32
C ARG A 129 -0.76 -8.14 19.91
N VAL A 130 0.43 -7.71 19.51
CA VAL A 130 0.73 -7.23 18.17
C VAL A 130 1.82 -8.11 17.57
N TYR A 131 1.56 -8.64 16.40
CA TYR A 131 2.49 -9.37 15.56
C TYR A 131 2.72 -8.60 14.27
N ILE A 132 3.83 -8.81 13.64
CA ILE A 132 4.19 -8.16 12.38
C ILE A 132 4.41 -9.23 11.31
N VAL A 133 3.94 -8.95 10.11
CA VAL A 133 4.27 -9.69 8.89
C VAL A 133 4.78 -8.71 7.84
N GLU A 134 5.77 -9.13 7.07
CA GLU A 134 6.27 -8.32 5.97
C GLU A 134 5.26 -8.31 4.80
N GLU A 135 5.01 -7.12 4.25
CA GLU A 135 4.03 -6.91 3.16
C GLU A 135 4.21 -7.87 1.99
N PRO A 136 5.43 -8.09 1.44
CA PRO A 136 5.58 -9.00 0.30
C PRO A 136 5.26 -10.45 0.66
N MET A 137 5.52 -10.90 1.89
CA MET A 137 5.11 -12.23 2.35
C MET A 137 3.58 -12.32 2.47
N ALA A 138 2.94 -11.32 3.05
CA ALA A 138 1.48 -11.27 3.13
C ALA A 138 0.87 -11.21 1.73
N ALA A 139 1.38 -10.37 0.83
CA ALA A 139 0.94 -10.27 -0.56
C ALA A 139 0.99 -11.61 -1.28
N ALA A 140 2.11 -12.34 -1.14
CA ALA A 140 2.28 -13.66 -1.77
C ALA A 140 1.30 -14.69 -1.23
N ILE A 141 1.09 -14.75 0.09
CA ILE A 141 0.09 -15.62 0.73
C ILE A 141 -1.32 -15.26 0.25
N GLY A 142 -1.63 -13.97 0.18
CA GLY A 142 -2.93 -13.47 -0.25
C GLY A 142 -3.22 -13.76 -1.72
N ALA A 143 -2.22 -13.58 -2.58
CA ALA A 143 -2.29 -13.93 -4.01
C ALA A 143 -2.32 -15.46 -4.27
N GLY A 144 -2.22 -16.28 -3.23
CA GLY A 144 -2.30 -17.74 -3.36
C GLY A 144 -1.01 -18.41 -3.84
N LEU A 145 0.13 -17.74 -3.75
CA LEU A 145 1.42 -18.35 -4.10
C LEU A 145 1.80 -19.45 -3.11
N PRO A 146 2.41 -20.56 -3.58
CA PRO A 146 2.83 -21.69 -2.75
C PRO A 146 4.12 -21.37 -1.99
N VAL A 147 4.07 -20.40 -1.07
CA VAL A 147 5.24 -19.83 -0.37
C VAL A 147 6.03 -20.85 0.44
N HIS A 148 5.43 -21.98 0.84
CA HIS A 148 6.09 -23.04 1.65
C HIS A 148 6.84 -24.07 0.80
N GLU A 149 6.62 -24.12 -0.50
CA GLU A 149 7.29 -25.03 -1.41
C GLU A 149 8.74 -24.61 -1.67
N ALA A 150 9.59 -25.59 -2.04
CA ALA A 150 10.98 -25.37 -2.46
C ALA A 150 11.03 -24.86 -3.92
N THR A 151 10.34 -23.77 -4.20
CA THR A 151 10.24 -23.13 -5.53
C THR A 151 10.33 -21.63 -5.40
N GLY A 152 10.89 -20.97 -6.43
CA GLY A 152 10.95 -19.51 -6.50
C GLY A 152 9.58 -18.90 -6.81
N ASN A 153 9.08 -18.05 -5.92
CA ASN A 153 7.85 -17.27 -6.11
C ASN A 153 8.22 -15.80 -6.04
N MET A 154 8.01 -15.06 -7.12
CA MET A 154 8.29 -13.62 -7.15
C MET A 154 7.01 -12.82 -7.08
N ILE A 155 6.97 -11.88 -6.14
CA ILE A 155 5.89 -10.94 -5.93
C ILE A 155 6.40 -9.52 -6.11
N VAL A 156 5.61 -8.68 -6.76
CA VAL A 156 5.80 -7.22 -6.87
C VAL A 156 4.53 -6.57 -6.37
N ASP A 157 4.62 -5.90 -5.26
CA ASP A 157 3.51 -5.17 -4.65
C ASP A 157 3.75 -3.67 -4.80
N VAL A 158 2.96 -3.03 -5.65
CA VAL A 158 3.04 -1.58 -5.88
C VAL A 158 1.93 -0.89 -5.09
N GLY A 159 2.27 -0.43 -3.90
CA GLY A 159 1.36 0.24 -2.98
C GLY A 159 1.13 1.73 -3.27
N GLY A 160 0.72 2.48 -2.24
CA GLY A 160 0.61 3.95 -2.31
C GLY A 160 1.95 4.65 -2.11
N GLY A 161 2.73 4.25 -1.08
CA GLY A 161 3.98 4.90 -0.69
C GLY A 161 5.24 4.06 -0.95
N THR A 162 5.10 2.73 -1.12
CA THR A 162 6.22 1.81 -1.34
C THR A 162 5.91 0.81 -2.44
N THR A 163 6.96 0.38 -3.12
CA THR A 163 6.94 -0.82 -3.97
C THR A 163 7.83 -1.87 -3.32
N GLU A 164 7.22 -3.01 -3.01
CA GLU A 164 7.88 -4.18 -2.42
C GLU A 164 8.10 -5.24 -3.49
N VAL A 165 9.33 -5.64 -3.67
CA VAL A 165 9.71 -6.72 -4.59
C VAL A 165 10.38 -7.83 -3.78
N ALA A 166 9.90 -9.05 -3.88
CA ALA A 166 10.51 -10.16 -3.15
C ALA A 166 10.45 -11.48 -3.90
N VAL A 167 11.46 -12.31 -3.67
CA VAL A 167 11.50 -13.73 -4.05
C VAL A 167 11.39 -14.56 -2.78
N ILE A 168 10.40 -15.45 -2.76
CA ILE A 168 10.00 -16.24 -1.60
C ILE A 168 10.14 -17.72 -1.93
N SER A 169 10.69 -18.48 -1.01
CA SER A 169 10.81 -19.94 -1.09
C SER A 169 10.88 -20.52 0.33
N LEU A 170 10.34 -21.74 0.54
CA LEU A 170 10.39 -22.47 1.81
C LEU A 170 9.89 -21.66 3.02
N GLY A 171 8.90 -20.81 2.81
CA GLY A 171 8.30 -19.98 3.86
C GLY A 171 9.15 -18.79 4.30
N GLY A 172 10.22 -18.46 3.57
CA GLY A 172 11.11 -17.33 3.84
C GLY A 172 11.32 -16.43 2.64
N ILE A 173 11.63 -15.16 2.89
CA ILE A 173 12.07 -14.21 1.88
C ILE A 173 13.55 -14.49 1.60
N VAL A 174 13.87 -14.83 0.34
CA VAL A 174 15.24 -15.15 -0.09
C VAL A 174 15.99 -13.87 -0.46
N THR A 175 15.34 -13.01 -1.24
CA THR A 175 15.82 -11.68 -1.56
C THR A 175 14.64 -10.73 -1.63
N SER A 176 14.83 -9.48 -1.25
CA SER A 176 13.80 -8.44 -1.36
C SER A 176 14.41 -7.07 -1.56
N MET A 177 13.63 -6.21 -2.17
CA MET A 177 13.92 -4.79 -2.32
C MET A 177 12.65 -3.99 -2.04
N SER A 178 12.78 -2.99 -1.16
CA SER A 178 11.73 -2.02 -0.88
C SER A 178 12.19 -0.67 -1.42
N VAL A 179 11.38 -0.05 -2.27
CA VAL A 179 11.65 1.29 -2.79
C VAL A 179 10.50 2.23 -2.45
N ARG A 180 10.86 3.47 -2.09
CA ARG A 180 9.91 4.53 -1.76
C ARG A 180 9.48 5.27 -3.02
N THR A 181 9.03 4.50 -4.00
CA THR A 181 8.48 5.00 -5.26
C THR A 181 7.26 4.15 -5.57
N ALA A 182 6.08 4.75 -5.54
CA ALA A 182 4.81 4.06 -5.70
C ALA A 182 3.68 5.01 -6.16
N GLY A 183 2.43 4.71 -5.80
CA GLY A 183 1.25 5.42 -6.28
C GLY A 183 1.25 6.93 -6.03
N ASP A 184 1.76 7.37 -4.88
CA ASP A 184 1.81 8.80 -4.52
C ASP A 184 2.87 9.54 -5.36
N ASP A 185 4.00 8.87 -5.70
CA ASP A 185 5.04 9.45 -6.58
C ASP A 185 4.53 9.60 -8.01
N LEU A 186 3.71 8.65 -8.47
CA LEU A 186 3.02 8.77 -9.76
C LEU A 186 2.11 10.01 -9.79
N ASP A 187 1.38 10.28 -8.71
CA ASP A 187 0.53 11.48 -8.60
C ASP A 187 1.37 12.76 -8.59
N GLN A 188 2.48 12.78 -7.84
CA GLN A 188 3.38 13.92 -7.79
C GLN A 188 4.07 14.19 -9.15
N ALA A 189 4.43 13.13 -9.87
CA ALA A 189 4.97 13.24 -11.22
C ALA A 189 3.97 13.89 -12.19
N ILE A 190 2.69 13.53 -12.13
CA ILE A 190 1.62 14.18 -12.90
C ILE A 190 1.51 15.66 -12.52
N ILE A 191 1.49 16.00 -11.23
CA ILE A 191 1.41 17.39 -10.75
C ILE A 191 2.60 18.19 -11.29
N ALA A 192 3.81 17.65 -11.19
CA ALA A 192 5.04 18.29 -11.67
C ALA A 192 5.01 18.50 -13.19
N TRP A 193 4.56 17.49 -13.95
CA TRP A 193 4.40 17.57 -15.40
C TRP A 193 3.41 18.67 -15.80
N MET A 194 2.23 18.69 -15.20
CA MET A 194 1.19 19.68 -15.51
C MET A 194 1.63 21.10 -15.17
N LYS A 195 2.38 21.26 -14.09
CA LYS A 195 2.99 22.54 -13.72
C LYS A 195 4.02 22.98 -14.76
N LYS A 196 4.87 22.08 -15.22
CA LYS A 196 5.98 22.38 -16.15
C LYS A 196 5.47 22.65 -17.56
N GLU A 197 4.66 21.75 -18.12
CA GLU A 197 4.28 21.77 -19.54
C GLU A 197 3.07 22.70 -19.80
N TYR A 198 2.16 22.82 -18.83
CA TYR A 198 0.92 23.57 -18.99
C TYR A 198 0.80 24.82 -18.11
N SER A 199 1.78 25.06 -17.22
CA SER A 199 1.69 26.10 -16.18
C SER A 199 0.38 26.01 -15.39
N LEU A 200 -0.09 24.77 -15.16
CA LEU A 200 -1.35 24.47 -14.50
C LEU A 200 -1.10 23.83 -13.13
N MET A 201 -1.63 24.43 -12.08
CA MET A 201 -1.57 23.89 -10.73
C MET A 201 -2.75 22.95 -10.51
N LEU A 202 -2.45 21.71 -10.12
CA LEU A 202 -3.43 20.68 -9.78
C LEU A 202 -3.38 20.35 -8.28
N GLY A 203 -4.51 19.90 -7.75
CA GLY A 203 -4.54 19.25 -6.43
C GLY A 203 -4.25 17.75 -6.54
N GLU A 204 -3.81 17.15 -5.43
CA GLU A 204 -3.48 15.70 -5.34
C GLU A 204 -4.63 14.82 -5.82
N ARG A 205 -5.85 15.11 -5.41
CA ARG A 205 -7.03 14.35 -5.84
C ARG A 205 -7.22 14.34 -7.36
N THR A 206 -7.01 15.48 -8.02
CA THR A 206 -7.14 15.56 -9.48
C THR A 206 -6.04 14.75 -10.17
N ALA A 207 -4.81 14.77 -9.63
CA ALA A 207 -3.71 13.95 -10.15
C ALA A 207 -3.99 12.45 -9.99
N GLU A 208 -4.49 12.02 -8.82
CA GLU A 208 -4.92 10.63 -8.58
C GLU A 208 -6.02 10.21 -9.60
N GLU A 209 -7.03 11.05 -9.82
CA GLU A 209 -8.08 10.82 -10.82
C GLU A 209 -7.50 10.72 -12.24
N MET A 210 -6.53 11.57 -12.61
CA MET A 210 -5.82 11.50 -13.89
C MET A 210 -5.02 10.20 -14.03
N LYS A 211 -4.28 9.80 -13.00
CA LYS A 211 -3.55 8.53 -12.97
C LYS A 211 -4.48 7.36 -13.25
N MET A 212 -5.63 7.29 -12.57
CA MET A 212 -6.59 6.21 -12.72
C MET A 212 -7.30 6.21 -14.09
N THR A 213 -7.58 7.37 -14.66
CA THR A 213 -8.38 7.49 -15.90
C THR A 213 -7.52 7.53 -17.17
N LEU A 214 -6.38 8.20 -17.13
CA LEU A 214 -5.48 8.40 -18.27
C LEU A 214 -4.14 7.68 -18.15
N GLY A 215 -3.72 7.31 -16.91
CA GLY A 215 -2.42 6.69 -16.66
C GLY A 215 -2.23 5.39 -17.43
N SER A 216 -1.03 5.20 -17.97
CA SER A 216 -0.57 3.93 -18.55
C SER A 216 0.95 3.84 -18.45
N ALA A 217 1.46 2.61 -18.25
CA ALA A 217 2.88 2.32 -18.20
C ALA A 217 3.45 1.84 -19.54
N PHE A 218 2.57 1.52 -20.50
CA PHE A 218 2.90 1.02 -21.84
C PHE A 218 1.97 1.67 -22.87
N PRO A 219 2.40 1.82 -24.15
CA PRO A 219 1.56 2.38 -25.21
C PRO A 219 0.23 1.65 -25.34
N LEU A 220 -0.85 2.42 -25.44
CA LEU A 220 -2.19 1.86 -25.59
C LEU A 220 -2.59 1.79 -27.06
N PRO A 221 -3.42 0.83 -27.47
CA PRO A 221 -3.97 0.77 -28.84
C PRO A 221 -4.78 2.01 -29.22
N THR A 222 -5.42 2.63 -28.24
CA THR A 222 -6.12 3.91 -28.35
C THR A 222 -5.70 4.76 -27.16
N GLU A 223 -5.26 5.98 -27.43
CA GLU A 223 -4.84 6.92 -26.39
C GLU A 223 -6.02 7.82 -26.01
N PRO A 224 -6.72 7.57 -24.90
CA PRO A 224 -7.83 8.41 -24.45
C PRO A 224 -7.35 9.80 -24.08
N GLU A 225 -8.26 10.76 -24.20
CA GLU A 225 -8.07 12.15 -23.79
C GLU A 225 -9.14 12.54 -22.77
N ALA A 226 -8.83 13.51 -21.91
CA ALA A 226 -9.78 14.08 -20.97
C ALA A 226 -9.53 15.57 -20.73
N GLU A 227 -10.60 16.28 -20.39
CA GLU A 227 -10.53 17.67 -19.92
C GLU A 227 -10.12 17.72 -18.44
N ILE A 228 -9.03 18.40 -18.17
CA ILE A 228 -8.49 18.58 -16.82
C ILE A 228 -8.60 20.05 -16.43
N ARG A 229 -9.12 20.28 -15.22
CA ARG A 229 -9.29 21.60 -14.66
C ARG A 229 -8.29 21.86 -13.55
N GLY A 230 -7.65 23.03 -13.60
CA GLY A 230 -6.72 23.47 -12.59
C GLY A 230 -6.67 24.98 -12.50
N ARG A 231 -5.73 25.51 -11.71
CA ARG A 231 -5.47 26.94 -11.63
C ARG A 231 -4.28 27.29 -12.51
N ASP A 232 -4.50 28.17 -13.47
CA ASP A 232 -3.44 28.75 -14.30
C ASP A 232 -2.47 29.55 -13.44
N MET A 233 -1.18 29.24 -13.57
CA MET A 233 -0.15 29.85 -12.70
C MET A 233 0.22 31.29 -13.10
N VAL A 234 -0.12 31.72 -14.33
CA VAL A 234 0.19 33.05 -14.81
C VAL A 234 -0.94 34.00 -14.44
N SER A 235 -2.18 33.64 -14.75
CA SER A 235 -3.34 34.48 -14.50
C SER A 235 -3.97 34.31 -13.12
N GLY A 236 -3.68 33.17 -12.45
CA GLY A 236 -4.31 32.79 -11.18
C GLY A 236 -5.74 32.28 -11.31
N LEU A 237 -6.31 32.26 -12.53
CA LEU A 237 -7.70 31.90 -12.79
C LEU A 237 -7.87 30.42 -13.08
N PRO A 238 -9.09 29.86 -12.92
CA PRO A 238 -9.39 28.49 -13.37
C PRO A 238 -9.18 28.35 -14.87
N ARG A 239 -8.54 27.26 -15.28
CA ARG A 239 -8.29 26.92 -16.68
C ARG A 239 -8.54 25.44 -16.93
N THR A 240 -9.07 25.11 -18.10
CA THR A 240 -9.25 23.72 -18.58
C THR A 240 -8.27 23.45 -19.71
N VAL A 241 -7.66 22.28 -19.71
CA VAL A 241 -6.79 21.77 -20.77
C VAL A 241 -7.20 20.35 -21.13
N VAL A 242 -6.98 19.93 -22.38
CA VAL A 242 -7.17 18.54 -22.81
C VAL A 242 -5.83 17.84 -22.73
N ILE A 243 -5.80 16.68 -22.11
CA ILE A 243 -4.59 15.86 -21.89
C ILE A 243 -4.86 14.46 -22.39
N SER A 244 -3.89 13.89 -23.09
CA SER A 244 -3.90 12.51 -23.57
C SER A 244 -3.23 11.53 -22.60
N SER A 245 -3.58 10.25 -22.72
CA SER A 245 -2.90 9.17 -22.00
C SER A 245 -1.41 9.09 -22.34
N ALA A 246 -1.02 9.41 -23.59
CA ALA A 246 0.38 9.44 -24.01
C ALA A 246 1.20 10.49 -23.21
N GLU A 247 0.63 11.66 -22.94
CA GLU A 247 1.28 12.71 -22.15
C GLU A 247 1.36 12.31 -20.67
N VAL A 248 0.31 11.72 -20.12
CA VAL A 248 0.36 11.20 -18.74
C VAL A 248 1.42 10.10 -18.63
N ARG A 249 1.55 9.21 -19.61
CA ARG A 249 2.62 8.19 -19.64
C ARG A 249 4.02 8.81 -19.63
N GLN A 250 4.24 9.92 -20.35
CA GLN A 250 5.52 10.63 -20.28
C GLN A 250 5.79 11.21 -18.89
N ALA A 251 4.75 11.73 -18.23
CA ALA A 251 4.88 12.20 -16.86
C ALA A 251 5.27 11.09 -15.87
N LEU A 252 4.80 9.87 -16.11
CA LEU A 252 5.03 8.72 -15.24
C LEU A 252 6.36 7.99 -15.49
N GLU A 253 7.14 8.35 -16.52
CA GLU A 253 8.31 7.58 -16.95
C GLU A 253 9.37 7.43 -15.86
N GLU A 254 9.69 8.49 -15.14
CA GLU A 254 10.72 8.46 -14.09
C GLU A 254 10.34 7.53 -12.92
N PRO A 255 9.18 7.67 -12.25
CA PRO A 255 8.83 6.76 -11.17
C PRO A 255 8.60 5.31 -11.66
N LEU A 256 8.09 5.10 -12.87
CA LEU A 256 7.96 3.76 -13.43
C LEU A 256 9.32 3.10 -13.68
N HIS A 257 10.30 3.86 -14.14
CA HIS A 257 11.68 3.37 -14.30
C HIS A 257 12.26 2.90 -12.97
N ASN A 258 12.08 3.64 -11.89
CA ASN A 258 12.53 3.24 -10.55
C ASN A 258 11.90 1.92 -10.09
N ILE A 259 10.60 1.71 -10.38
CA ILE A 259 9.93 0.44 -10.07
C ILE A 259 10.52 -0.71 -10.90
N VAL A 260 10.72 -0.51 -12.20
CA VAL A 260 11.34 -1.51 -13.09
C VAL A 260 12.75 -1.88 -12.62
N ASP A 261 13.55 -0.88 -12.24
CA ASP A 261 14.91 -1.11 -11.75
C ASP A 261 14.93 -1.92 -10.44
N ALA A 262 13.97 -1.71 -9.55
CA ALA A 262 13.84 -2.52 -8.35
C ALA A 262 13.55 -3.99 -8.68
N VAL A 263 12.67 -4.24 -9.65
CA VAL A 263 12.37 -5.61 -10.13
C VAL A 263 13.60 -6.27 -10.75
N ARG A 264 14.31 -5.56 -11.62
CA ARG A 264 15.55 -6.06 -12.26
C ARG A 264 16.63 -6.35 -11.23
N SER A 265 16.83 -5.44 -10.28
CA SER A 265 17.85 -5.60 -9.23
C SER A 265 17.54 -6.80 -8.32
N THR A 266 16.27 -7.06 -8.04
CA THR A 266 15.87 -8.23 -7.26
C THR A 266 16.11 -9.54 -8.04
N LEU A 267 15.81 -9.56 -9.35
CA LEU A 267 16.10 -10.71 -10.22
C LEU A 267 17.61 -10.97 -10.31
N ASP A 268 18.43 -9.94 -10.43
CA ASP A 268 19.90 -10.04 -10.50
C ASP A 268 20.50 -10.65 -9.22
N GLN A 269 19.88 -10.38 -8.06
CA GLN A 269 20.28 -10.93 -6.76
C GLN A 269 19.67 -12.30 -6.45
N THR A 270 18.78 -12.81 -7.30
CA THR A 270 18.08 -14.07 -7.10
C THR A 270 18.99 -15.26 -7.42
N PRO A 271 19.06 -16.31 -6.54
CA PRO A 271 19.77 -17.52 -6.85
C PRO A 271 19.33 -18.16 -8.17
N PRO A 272 20.25 -18.73 -8.98
CA PRO A 272 19.95 -19.22 -10.32
C PRO A 272 18.80 -20.23 -10.40
N GLU A 273 18.69 -21.14 -9.44
CA GLU A 273 17.62 -22.15 -9.38
C GLU A 273 16.24 -21.49 -9.21
N LEU A 274 16.15 -20.48 -8.35
CA LEU A 274 14.90 -19.75 -8.13
C LEU A 274 14.59 -18.82 -9.29
N ALA A 275 15.61 -18.24 -9.94
CA ALA A 275 15.42 -17.45 -11.16
C ALA A 275 14.87 -18.33 -12.30
N GLY A 276 15.30 -19.58 -12.42
CA GLY A 276 14.73 -20.57 -13.33
C GLY A 276 13.24 -20.81 -13.07
N ASP A 277 12.85 -20.98 -11.80
CA ASP A 277 11.44 -21.14 -11.43
C ASP A 277 10.58 -19.91 -11.83
N ILE A 278 11.13 -18.70 -11.67
CA ILE A 278 10.44 -17.44 -12.02
C ILE A 278 10.31 -17.32 -13.55
N MET A 279 11.24 -17.81 -14.35
CA MET A 279 11.09 -17.85 -15.82
C MET A 279 9.87 -18.66 -16.25
N ASP A 280 9.57 -19.75 -15.53
CA ASP A 280 8.45 -20.63 -15.86
C ASP A 280 7.12 -20.13 -15.24
N ARG A 281 7.14 -19.69 -14.00
CA ARG A 281 5.96 -19.30 -13.21
C ARG A 281 5.58 -17.83 -13.37
N GLY A 282 6.54 -17.00 -13.68
CA GLY A 282 6.38 -15.56 -13.82
C GLY A 282 6.42 -14.79 -12.50
N ILE A 283 6.19 -13.50 -12.65
CA ILE A 283 6.10 -12.50 -11.57
C ILE A 283 4.62 -12.26 -11.30
N VAL A 284 4.23 -12.27 -10.03
CA VAL A 284 2.88 -11.86 -9.62
C VAL A 284 2.91 -10.40 -9.20
N LEU A 285 2.06 -9.58 -9.86
CA LEU A 285 1.93 -8.15 -9.63
C LEU A 285 0.69 -7.88 -8.78
N THR A 286 0.83 -7.14 -7.69
CA THR A 286 -0.23 -6.80 -6.75
C THR A 286 -0.11 -5.36 -6.26
N GLY A 287 -0.98 -4.94 -5.34
CA GLY A 287 -1.11 -3.56 -4.89
C GLY A 287 -1.95 -2.70 -5.84
N GLY A 288 -2.26 -1.49 -5.42
CA GLY A 288 -3.06 -0.54 -6.23
C GLY A 288 -2.39 -0.15 -7.55
N GLY A 289 -1.05 -0.12 -7.58
CA GLY A 289 -0.27 0.16 -8.79
C GLY A 289 -0.39 -0.91 -9.87
N ALA A 290 -0.73 -2.16 -9.50
CA ALA A 290 -1.00 -3.24 -10.45
C ALA A 290 -2.17 -2.94 -11.39
N LEU A 291 -3.05 -2.01 -10.99
CA LEU A 291 -4.18 -1.55 -11.80
C LEU A 291 -3.79 -0.48 -12.84
N LEU A 292 -2.55 0.04 -12.79
CA LEU A 292 -2.08 0.96 -13.81
C LEU A 292 -1.96 0.20 -15.15
N ARG A 293 -2.68 0.70 -16.15
CA ARG A 293 -2.76 0.05 -17.47
C ARG A 293 -1.37 -0.16 -18.07
N GLY A 294 -1.09 -1.40 -18.48
CA GLY A 294 0.16 -1.77 -19.16
C GLY A 294 1.38 -1.84 -18.26
N LEU A 295 1.24 -1.82 -16.92
CA LEU A 295 2.37 -2.02 -16.01
C LEU A 295 2.90 -3.46 -16.12
N ASP A 296 2.01 -4.44 -16.24
CA ASP A 296 2.37 -5.84 -16.51
C ASP A 296 3.09 -6.01 -17.84
N GLU A 297 2.64 -5.33 -18.90
CA GLU A 297 3.30 -5.34 -20.21
C GLU A 297 4.67 -4.64 -20.14
N ARG A 298 4.79 -3.53 -19.44
CA ARG A 298 6.06 -2.84 -19.22
C ARG A 298 7.07 -3.76 -18.51
N LEU A 299 6.66 -4.38 -17.41
CA LEU A 299 7.52 -5.30 -16.65
C LEU A 299 7.90 -6.52 -17.49
N ARG A 300 6.96 -7.10 -18.25
CA ARG A 300 7.22 -8.22 -19.18
C ARG A 300 8.23 -7.85 -20.26
N HIS A 301 8.09 -6.66 -20.83
CA HIS A 301 9.01 -6.16 -21.85
C HIS A 301 10.41 -5.92 -21.31
N GLU A 302 10.51 -5.34 -20.10
CA GLU A 302 11.78 -4.93 -19.51
C GLU A 302 12.56 -6.09 -18.85
N THR A 303 11.87 -7.12 -18.38
CA THR A 303 12.47 -8.26 -17.68
C THR A 303 12.58 -9.52 -18.51
N GLY A 304 11.77 -9.64 -19.55
CA GLY A 304 11.61 -10.88 -20.32
C GLY A 304 10.85 -11.99 -19.59
N MET A 305 10.35 -11.74 -18.37
CA MET A 305 9.62 -12.71 -17.56
C MET A 305 8.11 -12.63 -17.83
N PRO A 306 7.35 -13.74 -17.71
CA PRO A 306 5.90 -13.66 -17.62
C PRO A 306 5.48 -12.79 -16.43
N VAL A 307 4.42 -12.00 -16.59
CA VAL A 307 3.87 -11.18 -15.50
C VAL A 307 2.37 -11.38 -15.43
N HIS A 308 1.87 -11.67 -14.24
CA HIS A 308 0.46 -11.93 -13.95
C HIS A 308 -0.03 -10.97 -12.88
N VAL A 309 -1.14 -10.28 -13.14
CA VAL A 309 -1.79 -9.47 -12.11
C VAL A 309 -2.60 -10.40 -11.20
N ALA A 310 -2.48 -10.23 -9.88
CA ALA A 310 -3.26 -10.98 -8.91
C ALA A 310 -4.77 -10.78 -9.15
N GLU A 311 -5.60 -11.74 -8.76
CA GLU A 311 -7.06 -11.69 -8.96
C GLU A 311 -7.69 -10.49 -8.24
N ASP A 312 -7.25 -10.21 -7.02
CA ASP A 312 -7.65 -9.04 -6.23
C ASP A 312 -6.40 -8.29 -5.71
N PRO A 313 -5.78 -7.46 -6.57
CA PRO A 313 -4.48 -6.86 -6.25
C PRO A 313 -4.56 -5.85 -5.10
N LEU A 314 -5.70 -5.16 -4.91
CA LEU A 314 -5.87 -4.20 -3.82
C LEU A 314 -5.95 -4.84 -2.44
N SER A 315 -6.39 -6.10 -2.37
CA SER A 315 -6.68 -6.77 -1.10
C SER A 315 -5.70 -7.91 -0.79
N SER A 316 -4.74 -8.21 -1.67
CA SER A 316 -3.82 -9.35 -1.51
C SER A 316 -3.09 -9.33 -0.18
N VAL A 317 -2.51 -8.18 0.22
CA VAL A 317 -1.82 -8.02 1.51
C VAL A 317 -2.76 -8.28 2.69
N ALA A 318 -3.95 -7.67 2.66
CA ALA A 318 -4.94 -7.83 3.73
C ALA A 318 -5.46 -9.27 3.83
N PHE A 319 -5.67 -9.96 2.71
CA PHE A 319 -6.05 -11.38 2.70
C PHE A 319 -4.93 -12.28 3.24
N GLY A 320 -3.68 -12.02 2.86
CA GLY A 320 -2.55 -12.80 3.38
C GLY A 320 -2.34 -12.61 4.88
N ALA A 321 -2.39 -11.38 5.36
CA ALA A 321 -2.38 -11.09 6.80
C ALA A 321 -3.59 -11.71 7.52
N GLY A 322 -4.75 -11.73 6.86
CA GLY A 322 -5.95 -12.41 7.34
C GLY A 322 -5.74 -13.91 7.50
N LYS A 323 -5.11 -14.58 6.52
CA LYS A 323 -4.73 -15.99 6.64
C LYS A 323 -3.78 -16.23 7.82
N CYS A 324 -2.84 -15.33 8.09
CA CYS A 324 -1.99 -15.40 9.30
C CYS A 324 -2.80 -15.33 10.61
N VAL A 325 -3.97 -14.68 10.61
CA VAL A 325 -4.87 -14.66 11.77
C VAL A 325 -5.73 -15.92 11.86
N GLU A 326 -6.22 -16.43 10.74
CA GLU A 326 -7.04 -17.65 10.68
C GLU A 326 -6.21 -18.89 11.06
N GLU A 327 -5.04 -19.03 10.47
CA GLU A 327 -4.14 -20.19 10.57
C GLU A 327 -2.89 -19.86 11.40
N PHE A 328 -3.07 -19.13 12.50
CA PHE A 328 -1.99 -18.52 13.27
C PHE A 328 -0.88 -19.50 13.66
N GLU A 329 -1.22 -20.71 14.12
CA GLU A 329 -0.25 -21.71 14.56
C GLU A 329 0.59 -22.24 13.38
N ALA A 330 -0.03 -22.41 12.20
CA ALA A 330 0.67 -22.90 11.01
C ALA A 330 1.56 -21.82 10.38
N LEU A 331 1.12 -20.57 10.41
CA LEU A 331 1.80 -19.44 9.78
C LEU A 331 2.66 -18.63 10.76
N GLN A 332 2.83 -19.07 12.01
CA GLN A 332 3.63 -18.34 13.01
C GLN A 332 5.08 -18.12 12.55
N GLN A 333 5.62 -19.01 11.74
CA GLN A 333 6.99 -18.92 11.23
C GLN A 333 7.21 -17.74 10.25
N VAL A 334 6.18 -17.30 9.56
CA VAL A 334 6.27 -16.16 8.62
C VAL A 334 6.11 -14.81 9.33
N LEU A 335 5.68 -14.82 10.60
CA LEU A 335 5.62 -13.63 11.42
C LEU A 335 7.02 -13.22 11.86
N VAL A 336 7.30 -11.94 11.80
CA VAL A 336 8.59 -11.39 12.23
C VAL A 336 8.74 -11.64 13.73
N SER A 337 9.63 -12.57 14.08
CA SER A 337 9.95 -12.86 15.47
C SER A 337 10.82 -11.74 16.05
N ASP A 338 10.61 -11.41 17.33
CA ASP A 338 11.53 -10.57 18.11
C ASP A 338 12.87 -11.33 18.35
N ARG A 339 13.49 -11.84 17.29
CA ARG A 339 14.84 -12.42 17.39
C ARG A 339 15.77 -11.28 17.75
N ARG A 340 16.08 -11.15 19.05
CA ARG A 340 17.29 -10.49 19.49
C ARG A 340 18.44 -11.18 18.74
N ARG A 341 18.99 -10.55 17.73
CA ARG A 341 20.34 -10.90 17.26
C ARG A 341 21.25 -10.48 18.40
N PHE A 342 21.67 -11.48 19.20
CA PHE A 342 22.80 -11.35 20.09
C PHE A 342 24.07 -11.16 19.28
#